data_a0c785f02b11abac17eaf206ce853cec
#
_entry.id   a0c785f02b11abac17eaf206ce853cec
#
_cell.length_a   1.000
_cell.length_b   1.000
_cell.length_c   1.000
_cell.angle_alpha   90.00
_cell.angle_beta   90.00
_cell.angle_gamma   90.00
#
_symmetry.space_group_name_H-M   'P 1'
#
loop_
_entity.id
_entity.type
_entity.pdbx_description
1 polymer ?
#
loop_
_entity_poly.entity_id
_entity_poly.type
_entity_poly.pdbx_seq_one_letter_code
_entity_poly.pdbx_strand_id
1 'polypeptide(L)'
;MSSAPPTNELALTPPPPDRPELPDGVEPTPVVPRWKPVGVVLAFALGLAVTLAGTLLIGGIAVALGADAKSLPSGVNVLLTLVQDLAFVGAALFIASTVARPEPWQFGLRGTRIGPFVGWLLVAFFAFNVFGWIYGALVNVPAQKELPDELGADTGAAALVAAAFLVTVVAPLAEEFFFRGYVFGALRSWKGMWVGAVLTGLLFGAIHLGSTPDVLYIPLLAVFGFVLCLLYVKTRSLYPCIVLHSVNNSVAFAGTRDGWDWEIAVLLAGSLGTIALIALLMRRFGGPGPTILATA
;
A
#
# COMPACT_ATOMS: atom_id res chain seq x y z
N MET A 1 62.64 -43.87 -19.52
CA MET A 1 62.07 -43.26 -18.32
C MET A 1 61.12 -42.18 -18.77
N SER A 2 59.82 -42.48 -18.87
CA SER A 2 58.73 -41.56 -19.24
C SER A 2 57.94 -41.26 -17.99
N SER A 3 58.01 -40.01 -17.52
CA SER A 3 57.20 -39.54 -16.39
C SER A 3 55.92 -38.93 -16.93
N ALA A 4 54.79 -39.56 -16.68
CA ALA A 4 53.47 -38.98 -16.90
C ALA A 4 53.23 -37.81 -15.92
N PRO A 5 52.62 -36.72 -16.37
CA PRO A 5 52.28 -35.60 -15.47
C PRO A 5 51.11 -36.00 -14.54
N PRO A 6 51.04 -35.41 -13.32
CA PRO A 6 49.95 -35.69 -12.39
C PRO A 6 48.61 -35.18 -12.96
N THR A 7 47.63 -36.08 -13.05
CA THR A 7 46.24 -35.73 -13.34
C THR A 7 45.69 -34.98 -12.13
N ASN A 8 45.46 -33.69 -12.33
CA ASN A 8 44.77 -32.85 -11.37
C ASN A 8 43.27 -33.17 -11.46
N GLU A 9 42.82 -34.17 -10.70
CA GLU A 9 41.38 -34.43 -10.48
C GLU A 9 40.81 -33.29 -9.61
N LEU A 10 40.42 -32.21 -10.27
CA LEU A 10 39.45 -31.30 -9.69
C LEU A 10 38.21 -32.13 -9.44
N ALA A 11 37.92 -32.42 -8.15
CA ALA A 11 36.68 -33.02 -7.73
C ALA A 11 35.53 -32.10 -8.20
N LEU A 12 34.98 -32.40 -9.35
CA LEU A 12 33.75 -31.79 -9.85
C LEU A 12 32.64 -32.15 -8.83
N THR A 13 32.20 -31.17 -8.08
CA THR A 13 30.91 -31.32 -7.36
C THR A 13 29.89 -31.84 -8.37
N PRO A 14 29.18 -32.92 -8.06
CA PRO A 14 28.17 -33.43 -8.98
C PRO A 14 27.23 -32.28 -9.35
N PRO A 15 26.84 -32.16 -10.61
CA PRO A 15 25.86 -31.16 -11.02
C PRO A 15 24.63 -31.29 -10.12
N PRO A 16 23.99 -30.19 -9.72
CA PRO A 16 22.75 -30.27 -8.95
C PRO A 16 21.78 -31.18 -9.70
N PRO A 17 21.00 -32.04 -8.99
CA PRO A 17 20.09 -32.96 -9.64
C PRO A 17 19.22 -32.19 -10.64
N ASP A 18 19.15 -32.69 -11.86
CA ASP A 18 18.35 -32.13 -12.93
C ASP A 18 16.94 -31.87 -12.37
N ARG A 19 16.50 -30.63 -12.41
CA ARG A 19 15.10 -30.35 -12.13
C ARG A 19 14.29 -31.12 -13.14
N PRO A 20 13.26 -31.88 -12.72
CA PRO A 20 12.42 -32.60 -13.67
C PRO A 20 11.97 -31.61 -14.75
N GLU A 21 12.27 -31.94 -16.00
CA GLU A 21 11.83 -31.16 -17.15
C GLU A 21 10.31 -30.99 -17.06
N LEU A 22 9.85 -29.74 -17.11
CA LEU A 22 8.42 -29.48 -17.14
C LEU A 22 7.88 -30.05 -18.47
N PRO A 23 6.68 -30.66 -18.48
CA PRO A 23 6.04 -31.07 -19.70
C PRO A 23 5.97 -29.96 -20.73
N ASP A 24 6.08 -30.30 -22.03
CA ASP A 24 6.00 -29.33 -23.12
C ASP A 24 4.77 -28.42 -22.96
N GLY A 25 4.97 -27.11 -23.01
CA GLY A 25 3.90 -26.12 -22.87
C GLY A 25 3.55 -25.74 -21.42
N VAL A 26 4.21 -26.30 -20.40
CA VAL A 26 4.03 -25.89 -19.00
C VAL A 26 5.09 -24.86 -18.64
N GLU A 27 4.68 -23.61 -18.52
CA GLU A 27 5.56 -22.56 -17.99
C GLU A 27 5.84 -22.77 -16.50
N PRO A 28 7.09 -22.59 -16.04
CA PRO A 28 7.42 -22.70 -14.63
C PRO A 28 6.57 -21.72 -13.82
N THR A 29 5.97 -22.20 -12.74
CA THR A 29 5.20 -21.34 -11.83
C THR A 29 6.11 -20.22 -11.30
N PRO A 30 5.78 -18.96 -11.52
CA PRO A 30 6.62 -17.85 -11.06
C PRO A 30 6.74 -17.88 -9.54
N VAL A 31 7.97 -17.89 -9.06
CA VAL A 31 8.26 -17.90 -7.63
C VAL A 31 8.08 -16.48 -7.09
N VAL A 32 7.11 -16.29 -6.20
CA VAL A 32 6.98 -15.03 -5.45
C VAL A 32 8.20 -14.86 -4.56
N PRO A 33 8.93 -13.72 -4.63
CA PRO A 33 10.07 -13.47 -3.76
C PRO A 33 9.68 -13.61 -2.29
N ARG A 34 10.49 -14.32 -1.51
CA ARG A 34 10.30 -14.41 -0.06
C ARG A 34 11.02 -13.25 0.62
N TRP A 35 10.35 -12.12 0.70
CA TRP A 35 10.84 -10.98 1.47
C TRP A 35 10.92 -11.33 2.95
N LYS A 36 11.97 -10.86 3.63
CA LYS A 36 12.21 -11.15 5.04
C LYS A 36 11.60 -10.07 5.95
N PRO A 37 11.21 -10.40 7.20
CA PRO A 37 10.66 -9.41 8.15
C PRO A 37 11.62 -8.25 8.45
N VAL A 38 12.93 -8.51 8.46
CA VAL A 38 13.94 -7.45 8.59
C VAL A 38 13.83 -6.40 7.49
N GLY A 39 13.46 -6.81 6.28
CA GLY A 39 13.21 -5.88 5.17
C GLY A 39 12.04 -4.94 5.46
N VAL A 40 11.02 -5.39 6.21
CA VAL A 40 9.91 -4.51 6.64
C VAL A 40 10.44 -3.40 7.54
N VAL A 41 11.26 -3.75 8.54
CA VAL A 41 11.88 -2.76 9.46
C VAL A 41 12.75 -1.79 8.67
N LEU A 42 13.56 -2.28 7.73
CA LEU A 42 14.41 -1.43 6.90
C LEU A 42 13.61 -0.52 5.97
N ALA A 43 12.51 -1.01 5.39
CA ALA A 43 11.65 -0.19 4.53
C ALA A 43 10.94 0.92 5.34
N PHE A 44 10.46 0.63 6.54
CA PHE A 44 9.93 1.65 7.45
C PHE A 44 11.00 2.67 7.83
N ALA A 45 12.18 2.23 8.26
CA ALA A 45 13.28 3.11 8.65
C ALA A 45 13.73 4.02 7.48
N LEU A 46 13.85 3.46 6.27
CA LEU A 46 14.22 4.22 5.08
C LEU A 46 13.10 5.20 4.69
N GLY A 47 11.84 4.75 4.65
CA GLY A 47 10.70 5.61 4.33
C GLY A 47 10.61 6.80 5.29
N LEU A 48 10.69 6.54 6.61
CA LEU A 48 10.70 7.59 7.63
C LEU A 48 11.90 8.54 7.50
N ALA A 49 13.10 8.01 7.24
CA ALA A 49 14.30 8.84 7.07
C ALA A 49 14.18 9.77 5.85
N VAL A 50 13.67 9.26 4.72
CA VAL A 50 13.46 10.07 3.50
C VAL A 50 12.34 11.10 3.73
N THR A 51 11.25 10.71 4.40
CA THR A 51 10.16 11.63 4.79
C THR A 51 10.71 12.75 5.68
N LEU A 52 11.47 12.42 6.72
CA LEU A 52 12.07 13.41 7.61
C LEU A 52 13.01 14.37 6.86
N ALA A 53 13.89 13.82 6.02
CA ALA A 53 14.80 14.63 5.19
C ALA A 53 14.02 15.56 4.24
N GLY A 54 12.96 15.06 3.61
CA GLY A 54 12.06 15.85 2.77
C GLY A 54 11.36 16.96 3.55
N THR A 55 10.85 16.64 4.74
CA THR A 55 10.20 17.61 5.63
C THR A 55 11.18 18.72 6.07
N LEU A 56 12.38 18.35 6.47
CA LEU A 56 13.41 19.33 6.88
C LEU A 56 13.84 20.21 5.70
N LEU A 57 14.00 19.65 4.51
CA LEU A 57 14.41 20.40 3.33
C LEU A 57 13.28 21.32 2.83
N ILE A 58 12.11 20.77 2.54
CA ILE A 58 10.99 21.52 1.94
C ILE A 58 10.38 22.48 2.95
N GLY A 59 10.12 22.02 4.18
CA GLY A 59 9.62 22.85 5.27
C GLY A 59 10.63 23.93 5.66
N GLY A 60 11.93 23.60 5.74
CA GLY A 60 12.99 24.55 5.99
C GLY A 60 13.09 25.64 4.93
N ILE A 61 12.96 25.28 3.64
CA ILE A 61 12.88 26.27 2.55
C ILE A 61 11.65 27.16 2.70
N ALA A 62 10.47 26.60 2.98
CA ALA A 62 9.26 27.37 3.18
C ALA A 62 9.40 28.38 4.33
N VAL A 63 9.98 27.96 5.45
CA VAL A 63 10.25 28.85 6.60
C VAL A 63 11.27 29.91 6.23
N ALA A 64 12.34 29.60 5.52
CA ALA A 64 13.33 30.55 5.03
C ALA A 64 12.72 31.60 4.08
N LEU A 65 11.65 31.23 3.37
CA LEU A 65 10.88 32.13 2.51
C LEU A 65 9.77 32.90 3.26
N GLY A 66 9.69 32.76 4.60
CA GLY A 66 8.79 33.52 5.45
C GLY A 66 7.52 32.78 5.91
N ALA A 67 7.41 31.48 5.66
CA ALA A 67 6.31 30.70 6.23
C ALA A 67 6.46 30.53 7.75
N ASP A 68 5.33 30.43 8.46
CA ASP A 68 5.37 30.08 9.88
C ASP A 68 5.71 28.59 10.04
N ALA A 69 6.73 28.30 10.85
CA ALA A 69 7.14 26.91 11.12
C ALA A 69 6.07 26.07 11.84
N LYS A 70 5.10 26.70 12.51
CA LYS A 70 3.99 26.01 13.21
C LYS A 70 2.77 25.78 12.33
N SER A 71 2.66 26.54 11.22
CA SER A 71 1.55 26.46 10.28
C SER A 71 2.06 26.67 8.86
N LEU A 72 2.57 25.57 8.27
CA LEU A 72 3.06 25.61 6.90
C LEU A 72 1.90 25.84 5.91
N PRO A 73 2.14 26.54 4.81
CA PRO A 73 1.14 26.69 3.75
C PRO A 73 0.59 25.33 3.28
N SER A 74 -0.71 25.25 3.01
CA SER A 74 -1.38 24.01 2.61
C SER A 74 -0.74 23.31 1.40
N GLY A 75 -0.26 24.08 0.40
CA GLY A 75 0.48 23.53 -0.73
C GLY A 75 1.80 22.84 -0.33
N VAL A 76 2.45 23.31 0.75
CA VAL A 76 3.63 22.66 1.32
C VAL A 76 3.22 21.35 2.00
N ASN A 77 2.13 21.33 2.78
CA ASN A 77 1.62 20.13 3.43
C ASN A 77 1.22 19.07 2.40
N VAL A 78 0.54 19.44 1.31
CA VAL A 78 0.24 18.54 0.19
C VAL A 78 1.51 17.93 -0.40
N LEU A 79 2.54 18.76 -0.62
CA LEU A 79 3.83 18.30 -1.15
C LEU A 79 4.55 17.35 -0.18
N LEU A 80 4.54 17.66 1.11
CA LEU A 80 5.16 16.82 2.14
C LEU A 80 4.48 15.45 2.25
N THR A 81 3.15 15.41 2.20
CA THR A 81 2.39 14.15 2.19
C THR A 81 2.70 13.34 0.94
N LEU A 82 2.77 13.97 -0.23
CA LEU A 82 3.19 13.28 -1.47
C LEU A 82 4.61 12.73 -1.38
N VAL A 83 5.55 13.48 -0.80
CA VAL A 83 6.92 13.02 -0.56
C VAL A 83 6.93 11.83 0.39
N GLN A 84 6.14 11.84 1.45
CA GLN A 84 5.99 10.71 2.37
C GLN A 84 5.48 9.45 1.63
N ASP A 85 4.41 9.57 0.87
CA ASP A 85 3.83 8.44 0.13
C ASP A 85 4.85 7.83 -0.85
N LEU A 86 5.53 8.69 -1.61
CA LEU A 86 6.57 8.26 -2.55
C LEU A 86 7.80 7.68 -1.84
N ALA A 87 8.15 8.19 -0.65
CA ALA A 87 9.26 7.66 0.15
C ALA A 87 8.99 6.22 0.60
N PHE A 88 7.78 5.91 1.07
CA PHE A 88 7.42 4.55 1.46
C PHE A 88 7.34 3.59 0.27
N VAL A 89 6.75 4.02 -0.85
CA VAL A 89 6.74 3.22 -2.10
C VAL A 89 8.17 2.96 -2.58
N GLY A 90 9.01 3.99 -2.62
CA GLY A 90 10.41 3.88 -3.03
C GLY A 90 11.23 2.99 -2.10
N ALA A 91 11.01 3.10 -0.78
CA ALA A 91 11.65 2.24 0.22
C ALA A 91 11.27 0.76 0.03
N ALA A 92 9.98 0.47 -0.19
CA ALA A 92 9.52 -0.89 -0.47
C ALA A 92 10.16 -1.46 -1.74
N LEU A 93 10.19 -0.69 -2.83
CA LEU A 93 10.81 -1.08 -4.10
C LEU A 93 12.32 -1.29 -3.94
N PHE A 94 13.00 -0.38 -3.26
CA PHE A 94 14.44 -0.47 -3.01
C PHE A 94 14.80 -1.71 -2.21
N ILE A 95 14.14 -1.95 -1.07
CA ILE A 95 14.41 -3.13 -0.24
C ILE A 95 14.00 -4.43 -0.97
N ALA A 96 12.87 -4.43 -1.70
CA ALA A 96 12.47 -5.58 -2.51
C ALA A 96 13.51 -5.92 -3.59
N SER A 97 14.11 -4.91 -4.21
CA SER A 97 15.14 -5.07 -5.26
C SER A 97 16.41 -5.74 -4.76
N THR A 98 16.70 -5.68 -3.47
CA THR A 98 17.85 -6.37 -2.85
C THR A 98 17.68 -7.90 -2.82
N VAL A 99 16.45 -8.39 -3.02
CA VAL A 99 16.12 -9.84 -3.04
C VAL A 99 15.93 -10.35 -4.45
N ALA A 100 15.19 -9.62 -5.29
CA ALA A 100 14.93 -9.95 -6.68
C ALA A 100 14.49 -8.70 -7.44
N ARG A 101 14.60 -8.71 -8.78
CA ARG A 101 14.08 -7.62 -9.61
C ARG A 101 12.59 -7.44 -9.32
N PRO A 102 12.13 -6.24 -8.91
CA PRO A 102 10.73 -6.01 -8.60
C PRO A 102 9.86 -6.07 -9.86
N GLU A 103 8.82 -6.88 -9.79
CA GLU A 103 7.81 -7.02 -10.84
C GLU A 103 6.44 -6.62 -10.29
N PRO A 104 5.59 -5.87 -11.01
CA PRO A 104 4.31 -5.36 -10.50
C PRO A 104 3.39 -6.46 -9.94
N TRP A 105 3.36 -7.64 -10.56
CA TRP A 105 2.55 -8.78 -10.12
C TRP A 105 2.96 -9.34 -8.75
N GLN A 106 4.25 -9.20 -8.36
CA GLN A 106 4.76 -9.64 -7.05
C GLN A 106 4.14 -8.86 -5.91
N PHE A 107 3.84 -7.59 -6.16
CA PHE A 107 3.15 -6.69 -5.21
C PHE A 107 1.62 -6.78 -5.32
N GLY A 108 1.07 -7.67 -6.16
CA GLY A 108 -0.37 -7.82 -6.33
C GLY A 108 -1.02 -6.86 -7.34
N LEU A 109 -0.23 -6.12 -8.13
CA LEU A 109 -0.73 -5.29 -9.23
C LEU A 109 -1.09 -6.17 -10.42
N ARG A 110 -2.17 -6.92 -10.28
CA ARG A 110 -2.69 -7.88 -11.25
C ARG A 110 -4.22 -7.93 -11.21
N GLY A 111 -4.83 -8.23 -12.34
CA GLY A 111 -6.27 -8.37 -12.43
C GLY A 111 -6.82 -9.56 -11.63
N THR A 112 -8.08 -9.48 -11.25
CA THR A 112 -8.86 -10.58 -10.69
C THR A 112 -10.20 -10.67 -11.41
N ARG A 113 -10.92 -11.80 -11.25
CA ARG A 113 -12.27 -11.96 -11.83
C ARG A 113 -13.25 -11.00 -11.16
N ILE A 114 -14.20 -10.48 -11.93
CA ILE A 114 -15.15 -9.46 -11.43
C ILE A 114 -16.02 -9.97 -10.27
N GLY A 115 -16.46 -11.22 -10.31
CA GLY A 115 -17.26 -11.82 -9.22
C GLY A 115 -16.53 -11.82 -7.87
N PRO A 116 -15.35 -12.45 -7.75
CA PRO A 116 -14.53 -12.36 -6.54
C PRO A 116 -14.14 -10.92 -6.17
N PHE A 117 -13.89 -10.05 -7.15
CA PHE A 117 -13.61 -8.64 -6.91
C PHE A 117 -14.76 -7.99 -6.13
N VAL A 118 -15.96 -7.99 -6.72
CA VAL A 118 -17.12 -7.32 -6.14
C VAL A 118 -17.59 -8.03 -4.87
N GLY A 119 -17.69 -9.36 -4.89
CA GLY A 119 -18.18 -10.13 -3.77
C GLY A 119 -17.35 -9.94 -2.50
N TRP A 120 -16.02 -10.09 -2.58
CA TRP A 120 -15.14 -9.92 -1.42
C TRP A 120 -14.97 -8.46 -1.01
N LEU A 121 -15.05 -7.51 -1.96
CA LEU A 121 -15.06 -6.07 -1.64
C LEU A 121 -16.29 -5.72 -0.79
N LEU A 122 -17.48 -6.18 -1.18
CA LEU A 122 -18.70 -5.96 -0.40
C LEU A 122 -18.62 -6.60 0.99
N VAL A 123 -18.15 -7.86 1.08
CA VAL A 123 -17.96 -8.52 2.38
C VAL A 123 -17.00 -7.71 3.27
N ALA A 124 -15.86 -7.28 2.73
CA ALA A 124 -14.90 -6.48 3.49
C ALA A 124 -15.47 -5.10 3.89
N PHE A 125 -16.17 -4.43 2.99
CA PHE A 125 -16.85 -3.17 3.25
C PHE A 125 -17.84 -3.30 4.41
N PHE A 126 -18.78 -4.25 4.33
CA PHE A 126 -19.78 -4.43 5.39
C PHE A 126 -19.16 -4.89 6.71
N ALA A 127 -18.17 -5.81 6.67
CA ALA A 127 -17.50 -6.26 7.88
C ALA A 127 -16.80 -5.10 8.62
N PHE A 128 -16.11 -4.22 7.88
CA PHE A 128 -15.45 -3.05 8.46
C PHE A 128 -16.47 -2.04 9.00
N ASN A 129 -17.53 -1.73 8.23
CA ASN A 129 -18.54 -0.76 8.68
C ASN A 129 -19.33 -1.26 9.90
N VAL A 130 -19.68 -2.55 9.97
CA VAL A 130 -20.31 -3.15 11.15
C VAL A 130 -19.40 -3.04 12.37
N PHE A 131 -18.11 -3.35 12.21
CA PHE A 131 -17.13 -3.16 13.28
C PHE A 131 -17.04 -1.68 13.70
N GLY A 132 -16.94 -0.76 12.75
CA GLY A 132 -16.87 0.68 13.00
C GLY A 132 -18.10 1.21 13.73
N TRP A 133 -19.28 0.75 13.36
CA TRP A 133 -20.52 1.10 14.03
C TRP A 133 -20.55 0.59 15.48
N ILE A 134 -20.21 -0.69 15.71
CA ILE A 134 -20.15 -1.27 17.07
C ILE A 134 -19.10 -0.53 17.90
N TYR A 135 -17.91 -0.32 17.36
CA TYR A 135 -16.82 0.38 18.04
C TYR A 135 -17.23 1.82 18.40
N GLY A 136 -17.79 2.57 17.45
CA GLY A 136 -18.25 3.94 17.69
C GLY A 136 -19.37 4.03 18.74
N ALA A 137 -20.28 3.05 18.78
CA ALA A 137 -21.34 2.97 19.79
C ALA A 137 -20.78 2.70 21.21
N LEU A 138 -19.64 2.00 21.32
CA LEU A 138 -19.01 1.64 22.60
C LEU A 138 -17.99 2.68 23.10
N VAL A 139 -17.29 3.37 22.19
CA VAL A 139 -16.07 4.14 22.50
C VAL A 139 -16.25 5.64 22.30
N ASN A 140 -17.38 6.11 21.78
CA ASN A 140 -17.66 7.54 21.54
C ASN A 140 -16.49 8.29 20.85
N VAL A 141 -16.11 7.79 19.67
CA VAL A 141 -14.99 8.35 18.87
C VAL A 141 -15.38 9.74 18.35
N PRO A 142 -14.57 10.78 18.58
CA PRO A 142 -14.90 12.14 18.12
C PRO A 142 -14.86 12.22 16.57
N ALA A 143 -15.57 13.20 15.98
CA ALA A 143 -15.54 13.41 14.54
C ALA A 143 -14.16 13.92 14.08
N GLN A 144 -13.61 13.33 13.02
CA GLN A 144 -12.36 13.82 12.40
C GLN A 144 -12.70 15.01 11.47
N LYS A 145 -12.13 16.18 11.72
CA LYS A 145 -12.31 17.35 10.85
C LYS A 145 -10.96 17.95 10.35
N GLU A 146 -9.83 17.54 10.93
CA GLU A 146 -8.57 18.28 10.83
C GLU A 146 -7.79 18.01 9.54
N LEU A 147 -7.65 16.75 9.09
CA LEU A 147 -6.75 16.41 7.97
C LEU A 147 -7.07 17.14 6.66
N PRO A 148 -8.33 17.24 6.18
CA PRO A 148 -8.62 17.98 4.96
C PRO A 148 -8.31 19.48 5.08
N ASP A 149 -8.51 20.06 6.26
CA ASP A 149 -8.26 21.49 6.52
C ASP A 149 -6.76 21.77 6.57
N GLU A 150 -5.94 20.88 7.18
CA GLU A 150 -4.47 20.96 7.14
C GLU A 150 -3.91 20.92 5.72
N LEU A 151 -4.59 20.21 4.80
CA LEU A 151 -4.27 20.17 3.38
C LEU A 151 -4.87 21.36 2.60
N GLY A 152 -5.58 22.26 3.29
CA GLY A 152 -6.16 23.49 2.73
C GLY A 152 -7.44 23.29 1.95
N ALA A 153 -8.21 22.23 2.23
CA ALA A 153 -9.46 21.95 1.54
C ALA A 153 -10.52 23.06 1.69
N ASP A 154 -10.36 23.95 2.65
CA ASP A 154 -11.19 25.13 2.92
C ASP A 154 -10.68 26.43 2.25
N THR A 155 -9.45 26.43 1.71
CA THR A 155 -8.80 27.64 1.18
C THR A 155 -9.17 27.97 -0.26
N GLY A 156 -9.87 27.08 -0.97
CA GLY A 156 -10.36 27.29 -2.33
C GLY A 156 -10.48 26.01 -3.15
N ALA A 157 -11.16 26.11 -4.30
CA ALA A 157 -11.49 24.95 -5.13
C ALA A 157 -10.26 24.14 -5.58
N ALA A 158 -9.16 24.80 -5.95
CA ALA A 158 -7.95 24.10 -6.39
C ALA A 158 -7.30 23.29 -5.25
N ALA A 159 -7.24 23.86 -4.05
CA ALA A 159 -6.70 23.21 -2.87
C ALA A 159 -7.63 22.06 -2.41
N LEU A 160 -8.94 22.26 -2.45
CA LEU A 160 -9.92 21.21 -2.19
C LEU A 160 -9.72 20.01 -3.14
N VAL A 161 -9.58 20.25 -4.44
CA VAL A 161 -9.34 19.18 -5.43
C VAL A 161 -8.00 18.48 -5.18
N ALA A 162 -6.94 19.24 -4.86
CA ALA A 162 -5.63 18.68 -4.55
C ALA A 162 -5.67 17.79 -3.29
N ALA A 163 -6.28 18.27 -2.20
CA ALA A 163 -6.45 17.53 -0.97
C ALA A 163 -7.31 16.26 -1.19
N ALA A 164 -8.44 16.40 -1.87
CA ALA A 164 -9.31 15.28 -2.20
C ALA A 164 -8.58 14.22 -3.05
N PHE A 165 -7.86 14.64 -4.09
CA PHE A 165 -7.08 13.74 -4.95
C PHE A 165 -5.98 13.02 -4.15
N LEU A 166 -5.26 13.74 -3.30
CA LEU A 166 -4.21 13.16 -2.45
C LEU A 166 -4.79 12.09 -1.52
N VAL A 167 -5.84 12.43 -0.77
CA VAL A 167 -6.44 11.55 0.25
C VAL A 167 -7.18 10.37 -0.36
N THR A 168 -7.88 10.55 -1.48
CA THR A 168 -8.78 9.51 -2.01
C THR A 168 -8.18 8.69 -3.16
N VAL A 169 -7.07 9.14 -3.75
CA VAL A 169 -6.41 8.42 -4.86
C VAL A 169 -4.95 8.10 -4.53
N VAL A 170 -4.12 9.11 -4.23
CA VAL A 170 -2.67 8.92 -4.09
C VAL A 170 -2.34 8.09 -2.85
N ALA A 171 -2.86 8.48 -1.68
CA ALA A 171 -2.61 7.76 -0.43
C ALA A 171 -3.10 6.30 -0.50
N PRO A 172 -4.33 5.97 -0.95
CA PRO A 172 -4.73 4.57 -1.14
C PRO A 172 -3.82 3.78 -2.07
N LEU A 173 -3.33 4.36 -3.16
CA LEU A 173 -2.40 3.69 -4.07
C LEU A 173 -1.05 3.39 -3.40
N ALA A 174 -0.47 4.38 -2.75
CA ALA A 174 0.83 4.28 -2.09
C ALA A 174 0.78 3.35 -0.87
N GLU A 175 -0.22 3.52 -0.01
CA GLU A 175 -0.36 2.74 1.20
C GLU A 175 -0.70 1.28 0.92
N GLU A 176 -1.59 0.98 -0.03
CA GLU A 176 -1.89 -0.40 -0.38
C GLU A 176 -0.67 -1.08 -1.02
N PHE A 177 0.07 -0.36 -1.87
CA PHE A 177 1.32 -0.88 -2.43
C PHE A 177 2.33 -1.21 -1.33
N PHE A 178 2.54 -0.30 -0.37
CA PHE A 178 3.47 -0.50 0.74
C PHE A 178 3.00 -1.61 1.68
N PHE A 179 1.78 -1.50 2.21
CA PHE A 179 1.29 -2.41 3.25
C PHE A 179 0.89 -3.78 2.72
N ARG A 180 0.07 -3.87 1.65
CA ARG A 180 -0.41 -5.17 1.15
C ARG A 180 0.52 -5.74 0.12
N GLY A 181 1.09 -4.88 -0.72
CA GLY A 181 2.05 -5.29 -1.73
C GLY A 181 3.36 -5.79 -1.14
N TYR A 182 3.91 -5.11 -0.13
CA TYR A 182 5.23 -5.43 0.42
C TYR A 182 5.18 -5.99 1.86
N VAL A 183 4.72 -5.19 2.85
CA VAL A 183 4.78 -5.53 4.28
C VAL A 183 4.05 -6.83 4.58
N PHE A 184 2.80 -6.95 4.16
CA PHE A 184 2.00 -8.16 4.36
C PHE A 184 2.63 -9.37 3.66
N GLY A 185 3.16 -9.20 2.45
CA GLY A 185 3.88 -10.26 1.74
C GLY A 185 5.04 -10.83 2.55
N ALA A 186 5.87 -9.95 3.13
CA ALA A 186 7.00 -10.32 3.97
C ALA A 186 6.57 -10.99 5.29
N LEU A 187 5.61 -10.41 6.01
CA LEU A 187 5.14 -10.94 7.29
C LEU A 187 4.38 -12.26 7.13
N ARG A 188 3.56 -12.38 6.07
CA ARG A 188 2.86 -13.61 5.73
C ARG A 188 3.81 -14.75 5.42
N SER A 189 4.90 -14.48 4.67
CA SER A 189 5.90 -15.50 4.36
C SER A 189 6.67 -15.97 5.59
N TRP A 190 6.75 -15.15 6.64
CA TRP A 190 7.44 -15.46 7.90
C TRP A 190 6.59 -16.26 8.88
N LYS A 191 5.38 -15.81 9.18
CA LYS A 191 4.52 -16.35 10.26
C LYS A 191 3.11 -16.75 9.79
N GLY A 192 2.90 -16.85 8.49
CA GLY A 192 1.63 -17.24 7.93
C GLY A 192 0.62 -16.09 7.84
N MET A 193 -0.54 -16.41 7.25
CA MET A 193 -1.55 -15.43 6.87
C MET A 193 -2.08 -14.62 8.06
N TRP A 194 -2.50 -15.27 9.12
CA TRP A 194 -3.18 -14.62 10.24
C TRP A 194 -2.27 -13.68 11.02
N VAL A 195 -1.08 -14.17 11.38
CA VAL A 195 -0.08 -13.33 12.08
C VAL A 195 0.36 -12.18 11.17
N GLY A 196 0.61 -12.45 9.90
CA GLY A 196 0.94 -11.41 8.92
C GLY A 196 -0.15 -10.33 8.83
N ALA A 197 -1.43 -10.74 8.75
CA ALA A 197 -2.55 -9.81 8.65
C ALA A 197 -2.71 -8.95 9.92
N VAL A 198 -2.63 -9.57 11.10
CA VAL A 198 -2.72 -8.86 12.39
C VAL A 198 -1.58 -7.86 12.53
N LEU A 199 -0.34 -8.28 12.30
CA LEU A 199 0.83 -7.38 12.42
C LEU A 199 0.77 -6.24 11.39
N THR A 200 0.36 -6.54 10.14
CA THR A 200 0.21 -5.48 9.12
C THR A 200 -0.90 -4.48 9.51
N GLY A 201 -2.02 -4.97 10.04
CA GLY A 201 -3.09 -4.10 10.54
C GLY A 201 -2.63 -3.22 11.70
N LEU A 202 -1.92 -3.78 12.68
CA LEU A 202 -1.37 -3.01 13.80
C LEU A 202 -0.35 -1.95 13.33
N LEU A 203 0.53 -2.31 12.38
CA LEU A 203 1.47 -1.35 11.80
C LEU A 203 0.74 -0.27 11.01
N PHE A 204 -0.34 -0.62 10.28
CA PHE A 204 -1.17 0.34 9.57
C PHE A 204 -1.82 1.35 10.52
N GLY A 205 -2.39 0.90 11.63
CA GLY A 205 -2.88 1.81 12.68
C GLY A 205 -1.75 2.64 13.28
N ALA A 206 -0.62 2.02 13.63
CA ALA A 206 0.47 2.67 14.34
C ALA A 206 1.13 3.82 13.57
N ILE A 207 1.23 3.76 12.23
CA ILE A 207 1.82 4.87 11.47
C ILE A 207 0.95 6.14 11.50
N HIS A 208 -0.32 6.00 11.85
CA HIS A 208 -1.23 7.13 11.98
C HIS A 208 -1.20 7.79 13.37
N LEU A 209 -0.36 7.28 14.30
CA LEU A 209 -0.08 7.97 15.56
C LEU A 209 0.57 9.34 15.26
N GLY A 210 -0.07 10.42 15.70
CA GLY A 210 0.39 11.78 15.46
C GLY A 210 -0.17 12.47 14.21
N SER A 211 -0.83 11.73 13.31
CA SER A 211 -1.58 12.28 12.18
C SER A 211 -3.11 12.19 12.36
N THR A 212 -3.57 11.47 13.37
CA THR A 212 -4.98 11.45 13.78
C THR A 212 -5.18 12.34 14.99
N PRO A 213 -6.27 13.11 15.06
CA PRO A 213 -6.55 13.99 16.19
C PRO A 213 -6.80 13.24 17.49
N ASP A 214 -7.20 11.97 17.42
CA ASP A 214 -7.50 11.15 18.59
C ASP A 214 -6.97 9.72 18.43
N VAL A 215 -6.28 9.23 19.47
CA VAL A 215 -5.76 7.86 19.55
C VAL A 215 -6.86 6.80 19.43
N LEU A 216 -8.12 7.16 19.71
CA LEU A 216 -9.26 6.26 19.54
C LEU A 216 -9.55 5.86 18.09
N TYR A 217 -8.95 6.53 17.10
CA TYR A 217 -8.99 6.10 15.71
C TYR A 217 -8.03 4.94 15.39
N ILE A 218 -6.96 4.78 16.17
CA ILE A 218 -5.93 3.77 15.89
C ILE A 218 -6.49 2.35 15.81
N PRO A 219 -7.39 1.89 16.72
CA PRO A 219 -8.01 0.57 16.60
C PRO A 219 -8.85 0.41 15.33
N LEU A 220 -9.56 1.46 14.90
CA LEU A 220 -10.33 1.44 13.64
C LEU A 220 -9.40 1.24 12.45
N LEU A 221 -8.32 2.01 12.38
CA LEU A 221 -7.33 1.92 11.31
C LEU A 221 -6.61 0.56 11.32
N ALA A 222 -6.28 0.03 12.50
CA ALA A 222 -5.67 -1.29 12.64
C ALA A 222 -6.60 -2.40 12.12
N VAL A 223 -7.90 -2.36 12.46
CA VAL A 223 -8.90 -3.30 11.96
C VAL A 223 -9.14 -3.11 10.46
N PHE A 224 -9.18 -1.88 9.97
CA PHE A 224 -9.25 -1.61 8.53
C PHE A 224 -8.05 -2.23 7.79
N GLY A 225 -6.84 -2.00 8.32
CA GLY A 225 -5.61 -2.61 7.81
C GLY A 225 -5.66 -4.14 7.76
N PHE A 226 -6.19 -4.77 8.81
CA PHE A 226 -6.40 -6.21 8.87
C PHE A 226 -7.41 -6.71 7.83
N VAL A 227 -8.58 -6.04 7.71
CA VAL A 227 -9.63 -6.39 6.74
C VAL A 227 -9.11 -6.31 5.31
N LEU A 228 -8.31 -5.29 4.98
CA LEU A 228 -7.68 -5.16 3.68
C LEU A 228 -6.68 -6.29 3.38
N CYS A 229 -5.94 -6.79 4.40
CA CYS A 229 -5.11 -7.98 4.22
C CYS A 229 -5.94 -9.22 3.87
N LEU A 230 -7.11 -9.41 4.51
CA LEU A 230 -8.01 -10.53 4.18
C LEU A 230 -8.59 -10.37 2.77
N LEU A 231 -8.99 -9.17 2.39
CA LEU A 231 -9.47 -8.87 1.03
C LEU A 231 -8.39 -9.20 -0.01
N TYR A 232 -7.15 -8.79 0.24
CA TYR A 232 -6.00 -9.12 -0.61
C TYR A 232 -5.79 -10.64 -0.75
N VAL A 233 -5.90 -11.39 0.35
CA VAL A 233 -5.76 -12.87 0.32
C VAL A 233 -6.83 -13.50 -0.57
N LYS A 234 -8.08 -13.04 -0.46
CA LYS A 234 -9.22 -13.60 -1.19
C LYS A 234 -9.21 -13.27 -2.68
N THR A 235 -8.73 -12.07 -3.02
CA THR A 235 -8.72 -11.57 -4.41
C THR A 235 -7.37 -11.75 -5.09
N ARG A 236 -6.29 -11.90 -4.33
CA ARG A 236 -4.89 -11.93 -4.79
C ARG A 236 -4.52 -10.71 -5.65
N SER A 237 -5.21 -9.59 -5.47
CA SER A 237 -5.06 -8.36 -6.23
C SER A 237 -5.10 -7.16 -5.29
N LEU A 238 -4.27 -6.14 -5.57
CA LEU A 238 -4.32 -4.87 -4.85
C LEU A 238 -5.53 -4.01 -5.24
N TYR A 239 -6.04 -4.16 -6.46
CA TYR A 239 -7.10 -3.27 -6.95
C TYR A 239 -8.37 -3.26 -6.08
N PRO A 240 -8.91 -4.39 -5.56
CA PRO A 240 -10.04 -4.34 -4.63
C PRO A 240 -9.70 -3.63 -3.32
N CYS A 241 -8.45 -3.77 -2.83
CA CYS A 241 -7.99 -3.09 -1.61
C CYS A 241 -7.90 -1.58 -1.84
N ILE A 242 -7.30 -1.14 -2.95
CA ILE A 242 -7.21 0.26 -3.35
C ILE A 242 -8.62 0.87 -3.49
N VAL A 243 -9.55 0.16 -4.13
CA VAL A 243 -10.95 0.62 -4.28
C VAL A 243 -11.63 0.76 -2.93
N LEU A 244 -11.55 -0.25 -2.05
CA LEU A 244 -12.15 -0.17 -0.72
C LEU A 244 -11.55 0.97 0.11
N HIS A 245 -10.23 1.13 0.04
CA HIS A 245 -9.51 2.20 0.74
C HIS A 245 -9.94 3.59 0.22
N SER A 246 -9.98 3.77 -1.10
CA SER A 246 -10.45 5.01 -1.73
C SER A 246 -11.90 5.34 -1.37
N VAL A 247 -12.79 4.34 -1.36
CA VAL A 247 -14.19 4.51 -0.92
C VAL A 247 -14.25 4.96 0.54
N ASN A 248 -13.50 4.28 1.44
CA ASN A 248 -13.45 4.65 2.85
C ASN A 248 -12.96 6.09 3.04
N ASN A 249 -11.86 6.46 2.38
CA ASN A 249 -11.29 7.79 2.47
C ASN A 249 -12.21 8.86 1.85
N SER A 250 -12.92 8.54 0.76
CA SER A 250 -13.90 9.45 0.15
C SER A 250 -15.07 9.71 1.09
N VAL A 251 -15.58 8.67 1.76
CA VAL A 251 -16.67 8.83 2.76
C VAL A 251 -16.17 9.63 3.96
N ALA A 252 -14.98 9.32 4.47
CA ALA A 252 -14.39 10.07 5.58
C ALA A 252 -14.15 11.54 5.22
N PHE A 253 -13.57 11.82 4.04
CA PHE A 253 -13.34 13.18 3.53
C PHE A 253 -14.66 13.96 3.39
N ALA A 254 -15.68 13.36 2.78
CA ALA A 254 -16.99 13.99 2.63
C ALA A 254 -17.65 14.28 3.99
N GLY A 255 -17.51 13.38 4.96
CA GLY A 255 -18.02 13.55 6.32
C GLY A 255 -17.40 14.70 7.10
N THR A 256 -16.25 15.26 6.65
CA THR A 256 -15.66 16.47 7.23
C THR A 256 -16.22 17.76 6.62
N ARG A 257 -17.01 17.67 5.54
CA ARG A 257 -17.49 18.83 4.77
C ARG A 257 -18.98 19.08 5.05
N ASP A 258 -19.26 20.16 5.76
CA ASP A 258 -20.65 20.56 6.07
C ASP A 258 -21.40 20.89 4.76
N GLY A 259 -22.62 20.36 4.62
CA GLY A 259 -23.51 20.63 3.48
C GLY A 259 -23.18 19.86 2.19
N TRP A 260 -22.28 18.86 2.25
CA TRP A 260 -22.04 17.97 1.13
C TRP A 260 -23.12 16.85 1.10
N ASP A 261 -23.82 16.77 -0.02
CA ASP A 261 -24.82 15.72 -0.29
C ASP A 261 -24.43 14.91 -1.53
N TRP A 262 -24.66 15.49 -2.72
CA TRP A 262 -24.31 14.85 -4.00
C TRP A 262 -22.83 14.93 -4.35
N GLU A 263 -22.07 15.84 -3.72
CA GLU A 263 -20.63 16.01 -3.92
C GLU A 263 -19.85 14.74 -3.56
N ILE A 264 -20.34 13.93 -2.61
CA ILE A 264 -19.77 12.63 -2.32
C ILE A 264 -19.81 11.69 -3.52
N ALA A 265 -20.90 11.73 -4.31
CA ALA A 265 -21.00 10.91 -5.52
C ALA A 265 -20.00 11.35 -6.59
N VAL A 266 -19.75 12.66 -6.73
CA VAL A 266 -18.73 13.20 -7.64
C VAL A 266 -17.33 12.81 -7.18
N LEU A 267 -17.05 12.93 -5.88
CA LEU A 267 -15.78 12.52 -5.29
C LEU A 267 -15.50 11.04 -5.53
N LEU A 268 -16.47 10.17 -5.24
CA LEU A 268 -16.37 8.73 -5.49
C LEU A 268 -16.16 8.41 -6.96
N ALA A 269 -16.98 9.01 -7.85
CA ALA A 269 -16.85 8.79 -9.29
C ALA A 269 -15.48 9.25 -9.83
N GLY A 270 -15.02 10.42 -9.40
CA GLY A 270 -13.71 10.96 -9.78
C GLY A 270 -12.55 10.10 -9.29
N SER A 271 -12.56 9.71 -8.01
CA SER A 271 -11.53 8.88 -7.40
C SER A 271 -11.47 7.49 -8.02
N LEU A 272 -12.60 6.80 -8.11
CA LEU A 272 -12.68 5.46 -8.68
C LEU A 272 -12.40 5.46 -10.19
N GLY A 273 -12.89 6.48 -10.92
CA GLY A 273 -12.57 6.67 -12.34
C GLY A 273 -11.08 6.86 -12.59
N THR A 274 -10.41 7.65 -11.75
CA THR A 274 -8.95 7.87 -11.84
C THR A 274 -8.19 6.58 -11.52
N ILE A 275 -8.56 5.86 -10.47
CA ILE A 275 -7.95 4.56 -10.11
C ILE A 275 -8.15 3.55 -11.25
N ALA A 276 -9.34 3.48 -11.84
CA ALA A 276 -9.62 2.61 -12.98
C ALA A 276 -8.75 2.96 -14.19
N LEU A 277 -8.60 4.25 -14.49
CA LEU A 277 -7.72 4.72 -15.57
C LEU A 277 -6.25 4.32 -15.32
N ILE A 278 -5.73 4.56 -14.11
CA ILE A 278 -4.38 4.17 -13.73
C ILE A 278 -4.21 2.65 -13.89
N ALA A 279 -5.17 1.84 -13.42
CA ALA A 279 -5.13 0.39 -13.55
C ALA A 279 -5.13 -0.06 -15.02
N LEU A 280 -5.90 0.58 -15.88
CA LEU A 280 -5.91 0.30 -17.32
C LEU A 280 -4.58 0.65 -17.99
N LEU A 281 -4.01 1.81 -17.66
CA LEU A 281 -2.70 2.22 -18.16
C LEU A 281 -1.59 1.25 -17.69
N MET A 282 -1.59 0.88 -16.43
CA MET A 282 -0.62 -0.10 -15.90
C MET A 282 -0.72 -1.45 -16.60
N ARG A 283 -1.95 -1.93 -16.90
CA ARG A 283 -2.15 -3.17 -17.67
C ARG A 283 -1.62 -3.07 -19.10
N ARG A 284 -1.76 -1.92 -19.72
CA ARG A 284 -1.28 -1.69 -21.09
C ARG A 284 0.25 -1.66 -21.20
N PHE A 285 0.92 -1.11 -20.18
CA PHE A 285 2.38 -0.95 -20.17
C PHE A 285 3.11 -2.03 -19.37
N GLY A 286 2.43 -2.73 -18.45
CA GLY A 286 3.03 -3.72 -17.56
C GLY A 286 3.16 -5.13 -18.13
N GLY A 287 2.61 -5.39 -19.33
CA GLY A 287 2.52 -6.73 -19.89
C GLY A 287 1.57 -7.67 -19.11
N PRO A 288 1.19 -8.83 -19.65
CA PRO A 288 0.47 -9.85 -18.92
C PRO A 288 1.40 -10.43 -17.84
N GLY A 289 1.06 -10.24 -16.57
CA GLY A 289 1.72 -10.98 -15.49
C GLY A 289 1.50 -12.49 -15.69
N PRO A 290 2.42 -13.31 -15.16
CA PRO A 290 2.33 -14.77 -15.31
C PRO A 290 1.00 -15.29 -14.78
N THR A 291 0.38 -16.23 -15.50
CA THR A 291 -0.84 -16.91 -15.06
C THR A 291 -0.52 -17.78 -13.85
N ILE A 292 -0.82 -17.29 -12.65
CA ILE A 292 -0.68 -18.11 -11.44
C ILE A 292 -1.88 -19.04 -11.40
N LEU A 293 -1.68 -20.30 -11.80
CA LEU A 293 -2.66 -21.35 -11.60
C LEU A 293 -2.97 -21.43 -10.08
N ALA A 294 -4.25 -21.38 -9.74
CA ALA A 294 -4.72 -21.54 -8.38
C ALA A 294 -4.42 -22.99 -7.96
N THR A 295 -3.32 -23.22 -7.27
CA THR A 295 -3.23 -24.42 -6.44
C THR A 295 -4.18 -24.21 -5.26
N ALA A 296 -5.15 -25.11 -5.17
CA ALA A 296 -6.21 -25.17 -4.18
C ALA A 296 -5.73 -25.09 -2.73
#